data_b01a86a8d1ee3fcaf5d528e437abd346
#
_entry.id   b01a86a8d1ee3fcaf5d528e437abd346
#
_cell.length_a   1.000
_cell.length_b   1.000
_cell.length_c   1.000
_cell.angle_alpha   90.00
_cell.angle_beta   90.00
_cell.angle_gamma   90.00
#
_symmetry.space_group_name_H-M   'P 1'
#
loop_
_entity.id
_entity.type
_entity.pdbx_description
1 polymer ?
#
loop_
_entity_poly.entity_id
_entity_poly.type
_entity_poly.pdbx_seq_one_letter_code
_entity_poly.pdbx_strand_id
1 'polypeptide(L)'
;MLAIFTALHFLVDGICAAAMAAYAVKEPSLAPIVYYFGLYNGIAFGTQWVTGWLLDKKVNWIRYAFLFVLVTLGAGTQSVLGIKAQTVLLGIGNSVFHVAGGSLVLRRYTTYKE
;
A
#
# COMPACT_ATOMS: atom_id res chain seq x y z
N MET A 1 -14.11 12.84 7.32
CA MET A 1 -13.12 12.39 6.34
C MET A 1 -11.88 11.79 6.98
N LEU A 2 -11.25 12.46 7.96
CA LEU A 2 -10.05 11.94 8.64
C LEU A 2 -10.30 10.56 9.28
N ALA A 3 -11.40 10.38 10.02
CA ALA A 3 -11.73 9.10 10.65
C ALA A 3 -11.89 7.96 9.63
N ILE A 4 -12.52 8.23 8.48
CA ILE A 4 -12.67 7.25 7.40
C ILE A 4 -11.28 6.87 6.83
N PHE A 5 -10.44 7.87 6.58
CA PHE A 5 -9.09 7.63 6.09
C PHE A 5 -8.26 6.83 7.11
N THR A 6 -8.36 7.16 8.40
CA THR A 6 -7.68 6.42 9.47
C THR A 6 -8.14 4.96 9.51
N ALA A 7 -9.46 4.70 9.42
CA ALA A 7 -9.99 3.34 9.39
C ALA A 7 -9.49 2.55 8.16
N LEU A 8 -9.50 3.18 6.98
CA LEU A 8 -8.97 2.57 5.75
C LEU A 8 -7.46 2.31 5.83
N HIS A 9 -6.71 3.20 6.48
CA HIS A 9 -5.28 3.05 6.72
C HIS A 9 -4.99 1.79 7.56
N PHE A 10 -5.68 1.64 8.70
CA PHE A 10 -5.58 0.43 9.51
C PHE A 10 -5.97 -0.83 8.74
N LEU A 11 -6.99 -0.74 7.89
CA LEU A 11 -7.43 -1.88 7.09
C LEU A 11 -6.37 -2.30 6.06
N VAL A 12 -5.80 -1.35 5.32
CA VAL A 12 -4.77 -1.62 4.31
C VAL A 12 -3.51 -2.18 4.95
N ASP A 13 -3.01 -1.54 6.02
CA ASP A 13 -1.84 -2.02 6.75
C ASP A 13 -2.10 -3.39 7.38
N GLY A 14 -3.30 -3.59 7.93
CA GLY A 14 -3.72 -4.87 8.51
C GLY A 14 -3.76 -6.00 7.48
N ILE A 15 -4.27 -5.75 6.27
CA ILE A 15 -4.27 -6.74 5.17
C ILE A 15 -2.83 -7.10 4.79
N CYS A 16 -1.97 -6.11 4.60
CA CYS A 16 -0.58 -6.34 4.24
C CYS A 16 0.17 -7.10 5.35
N ALA A 17 0.00 -6.70 6.60
CA ALA A 17 0.62 -7.36 7.75
C ALA A 17 0.12 -8.80 7.90
N ALA A 18 -1.18 -9.06 7.77
CA ALA A 18 -1.76 -10.39 7.85
C ALA A 18 -1.25 -11.31 6.74
N ALA A 19 -1.14 -10.82 5.50
CA ALA A 19 -0.60 -11.59 4.38
C ALA A 19 0.86 -11.96 4.60
N MET A 20 1.69 -11.02 5.07
CA MET A 20 3.09 -11.26 5.38
C MET A 20 3.27 -12.20 6.59
N ALA A 21 2.43 -12.06 7.63
CA ALA A 21 2.43 -12.95 8.78
C ALA A 21 2.01 -14.38 8.39
N ALA A 22 0.99 -14.54 7.53
CA ALA A 22 0.58 -15.84 7.02
C ALA A 22 1.68 -16.56 6.24
N TYR A 23 2.54 -15.82 5.53
CA TYR A 23 3.75 -16.37 4.93
C TYR A 23 4.77 -16.78 6.01
N ALA A 24 5.08 -15.89 6.96
CA ALA A 24 6.08 -16.13 7.98
C ALA A 24 5.78 -17.38 8.84
N VAL A 25 4.50 -17.64 9.12
CA VAL A 25 4.08 -18.84 9.88
C VAL A 25 4.36 -20.14 9.12
N LYS A 26 4.36 -20.11 7.79
CA LYS A 26 4.58 -21.27 6.92
C LYS A 26 6.05 -21.50 6.56
N GLU A 27 6.86 -20.45 6.71
CA GLU A 27 8.28 -20.48 6.31
C GLU A 27 9.14 -20.92 7.51
N PRO A 28 9.85 -22.06 7.41
CA PRO A 28 10.66 -22.58 8.51
C PRO A 28 11.97 -21.81 8.72
N SER A 29 12.37 -20.99 7.76
CA SER A 29 13.66 -20.30 7.76
C SER A 29 13.50 -18.79 7.96
N LEU A 30 14.34 -18.21 8.81
CA LEU A 30 14.32 -16.76 9.09
C LEU A 30 14.79 -15.93 7.89
N ALA A 31 15.74 -16.41 7.11
CA ALA A 31 16.32 -15.62 6.02
C ALA A 31 15.33 -15.22 4.93
N PRO A 32 14.47 -16.10 4.37
CA PRO A 32 13.41 -15.70 3.46
C PRO A 32 12.39 -14.74 4.09
N ILE A 33 12.05 -14.93 5.37
CA ILE A 33 11.13 -14.04 6.09
C ILE A 33 11.70 -12.63 6.08
N VAL A 34 12.94 -12.44 6.53
CA VAL A 34 13.61 -11.12 6.57
C VAL A 34 13.71 -10.52 5.18
N TYR A 35 14.05 -11.32 4.16
CA TYR A 35 14.13 -10.85 2.78
C TYR A 35 12.79 -10.31 2.26
N TYR A 36 11.70 -11.05 2.41
CA TYR A 36 10.40 -10.63 1.87
C TYR A 36 9.77 -9.48 2.67
N PHE A 37 9.96 -9.44 3.99
CA PHE A 37 9.57 -8.27 4.78
C PHE A 37 10.38 -7.02 4.40
N GLY A 38 11.69 -7.18 4.18
CA GLY A 38 12.56 -6.10 3.70
C GLY A 38 12.14 -5.61 2.30
N LEU A 39 11.84 -6.54 1.38
CA LEU A 39 11.36 -6.23 0.03
C LEU A 39 10.01 -5.50 0.08
N TYR A 40 9.06 -5.99 0.88
CA TYR A 40 7.77 -5.33 1.08
C TYR A 40 7.94 -3.88 1.56
N ASN A 41 8.69 -3.68 2.64
CA ASN A 41 8.92 -2.34 3.19
C ASN A 41 9.67 -1.43 2.22
N GLY A 42 10.68 -1.95 1.53
CA GLY A 42 11.43 -1.22 0.50
C GLY A 42 10.52 -0.72 -0.62
N ILE A 43 9.57 -1.55 -1.07
CA ILE A 43 8.59 -1.14 -2.08
C ILE A 43 7.55 -0.19 -1.47
N ALA A 44 6.94 -0.54 -0.34
CA ALA A 44 5.85 0.23 0.28
C ALA A 44 6.26 1.67 0.62
N PHE A 45 7.48 1.87 1.09
CA PHE A 45 7.98 3.20 1.47
C PHE A 45 8.91 3.81 0.42
N GLY A 46 9.75 3.00 -0.22
CA GLY A 46 10.73 3.49 -1.19
C GLY A 46 10.13 4.02 -2.49
N THR A 47 8.92 3.57 -2.89
CA THR A 47 8.26 4.02 -4.12
C THR A 47 7.28 5.17 -3.92
N GLN A 48 7.07 5.64 -2.70
CA GLN A 48 6.11 6.72 -2.41
C GLN A 48 6.43 8.03 -3.13
N TRP A 49 7.71 8.37 -3.29
CA TRP A 49 8.13 9.56 -4.02
C TRP A 49 7.76 9.51 -5.51
N VAL A 50 7.88 8.33 -6.15
CA VAL A 50 7.47 8.14 -7.56
C VAL A 50 5.96 8.30 -7.68
N THR A 51 5.21 7.64 -6.78
CA THR A 51 3.75 7.72 -6.74
C THR A 51 3.28 9.16 -6.50
N GLY A 52 3.93 9.88 -5.56
CA GLY A 52 3.63 11.29 -5.29
C GLY A 52 3.85 12.16 -6.51
N TRP A 53 4.99 12.04 -7.16
CA TRP A 53 5.30 12.77 -8.38
C TRP A 53 4.30 12.52 -9.52
N LEU A 54 3.85 11.26 -9.69
CA LEU A 54 2.84 10.91 -10.69
C LEU A 54 1.47 11.52 -10.37
N LEU A 55 1.03 11.46 -9.12
CA LEU A 55 -0.26 11.98 -8.69
C LEU A 55 -0.30 13.51 -8.66
N ASP A 56 0.81 14.17 -8.37
CA ASP A 56 0.92 15.64 -8.45
C ASP A 56 0.75 16.15 -9.87
N LYS A 57 1.27 15.43 -10.85
CA LYS A 57 1.09 15.76 -12.28
C LYS A 57 -0.31 15.48 -12.81
N LYS A 58 -1.03 14.55 -12.20
CA LYS A 58 -2.32 14.02 -12.69
C LYS A 58 -3.33 13.91 -11.56
N VAL A 59 -3.72 15.05 -11.01
CA VAL A 59 -4.65 15.16 -9.85
C VAL A 59 -5.92 14.33 -10.01
N ASN A 60 -6.47 14.26 -11.22
CA ASN A 60 -7.67 13.46 -11.50
C ASN A 60 -7.46 11.95 -11.35
N TRP A 61 -6.21 11.49 -11.22
CA TRP A 61 -5.89 10.08 -11.08
C TRP A 61 -6.05 9.55 -9.66
N ILE A 62 -6.26 10.41 -8.68
CA ILE A 62 -6.44 9.97 -7.27
C ILE A 62 -7.58 8.95 -7.14
N ARG A 63 -8.71 9.15 -7.84
CA ARG A 63 -9.82 8.19 -7.85
C ARG A 63 -9.44 6.83 -8.46
N TYR A 64 -8.61 6.83 -9.50
CA TYR A 64 -8.10 5.60 -10.11
C TYR A 64 -7.02 4.93 -9.25
N ALA A 65 -6.29 5.72 -8.45
CA ALA A 65 -5.32 5.20 -7.50
C ALA A 65 -5.99 4.29 -6.47
N PHE A 66 -7.16 4.65 -5.95
CA PHE A 66 -7.90 3.78 -5.02
C PHE A 66 -8.40 2.49 -5.67
N LEU A 67 -8.88 2.54 -6.91
CA LEU A 67 -9.23 1.32 -7.66
C LEU A 67 -7.99 0.43 -7.87
N PHE A 68 -6.87 1.02 -8.23
CA PHE A 68 -5.60 0.33 -8.38
C PHE A 68 -5.15 -0.33 -7.07
N VAL A 69 -5.30 0.35 -5.92
CA VAL A 69 -5.03 -0.21 -4.59
C VAL A 69 -5.89 -1.44 -4.33
N LEU A 70 -7.19 -1.38 -4.59
CA LEU A 70 -8.09 -2.53 -4.40
C LEU A 70 -7.65 -3.74 -5.25
N VAL A 71 -7.29 -3.50 -6.51
CA VAL A 71 -6.83 -4.57 -7.41
C VAL A 71 -5.51 -5.18 -6.94
N THR A 72 -4.53 -4.34 -6.58
CA THR A 72 -3.21 -4.83 -6.16
C THR A 72 -3.24 -5.53 -4.82
N LEU A 73 -4.00 -5.03 -3.84
CA LEU A 73 -4.17 -5.69 -2.55
C LEU A 73 -4.95 -6.99 -2.72
N GLY A 74 -6.06 -6.97 -3.48
CA GLY A 74 -6.85 -8.18 -3.75
C GLY A 74 -6.02 -9.26 -4.44
N ALA A 75 -5.23 -8.91 -5.45
CA ALA A 75 -4.32 -9.85 -6.12
C ALA A 75 -3.18 -10.31 -5.20
N GLY A 76 -2.58 -9.40 -4.42
CA GLY A 76 -1.49 -9.70 -3.50
C GLY A 76 -1.84 -10.66 -2.37
N THR A 77 -3.13 -10.80 -2.04
CA THR A 77 -3.60 -11.77 -1.05
C THR A 77 -3.90 -13.16 -1.62
N GLN A 78 -3.82 -13.35 -2.94
CA GLN A 78 -4.11 -14.63 -3.57
C GLN A 78 -2.97 -15.63 -3.39
N SER A 79 -3.27 -16.78 -2.77
CA SER A 79 -2.28 -17.83 -2.50
C SER A 79 -1.73 -18.52 -3.75
N VAL A 80 -2.42 -18.38 -4.89
CA VAL A 80 -1.95 -18.91 -6.19
C VAL A 80 -0.74 -18.14 -6.74
N LEU A 81 -0.54 -16.92 -6.28
CA LEU A 81 0.65 -16.14 -6.62
C LEU A 81 1.80 -16.55 -5.70
N GLY A 82 2.98 -16.68 -6.25
CA GLY A 82 4.18 -16.92 -5.45
C GLY A 82 4.47 -15.72 -4.52
N ILE A 83 5.11 -15.99 -3.38
CA ILE A 83 5.38 -14.96 -2.34
C ILE A 83 6.04 -13.70 -2.88
N LYS A 84 6.93 -13.82 -3.86
CA LYS A 84 7.58 -12.67 -4.49
C LYS A 84 6.57 -11.73 -5.16
N ALA A 85 5.63 -12.28 -5.94
CA ALA A 85 4.59 -11.49 -6.60
C ALA A 85 3.62 -10.88 -5.59
N GLN A 86 3.20 -11.64 -4.57
CA GLN A 86 2.38 -11.14 -3.48
C GLN A 86 3.05 -9.96 -2.77
N THR A 87 4.31 -10.10 -2.39
CA THR A 87 5.09 -9.05 -1.71
C THR A 87 5.17 -7.77 -2.54
N VAL A 88 5.43 -7.89 -3.85
CA VAL A 88 5.51 -6.74 -4.76
C VAL A 88 4.15 -6.05 -4.88
N LEU A 89 3.08 -6.80 -5.10
CA LEU A 89 1.72 -6.25 -5.26
C LEU A 89 1.23 -5.57 -3.98
N LEU A 90 1.44 -6.19 -2.82
CA LEU A 90 1.08 -5.60 -1.53
C LEU A 90 1.89 -4.32 -1.25
N GLY A 91 3.19 -4.33 -1.53
CA GLY A 91 4.05 -3.15 -1.36
C GLY A 91 3.64 -1.99 -2.26
N ILE A 92 3.36 -2.24 -3.54
CA ILE A 92 2.88 -1.21 -4.48
C ILE A 92 1.50 -0.69 -4.05
N GLY A 93 0.57 -1.56 -3.73
CA GLY A 93 -0.77 -1.17 -3.27
C GLY A 93 -0.71 -0.29 -2.03
N ASN A 94 0.11 -0.67 -1.04
CA ASN A 94 0.32 0.11 0.17
C ASN A 94 0.93 1.50 -0.14
N SER A 95 1.99 1.56 -0.96
CA SER A 95 2.60 2.81 -1.38
C SER A 95 1.60 3.78 -2.03
N VAL A 96 0.81 3.29 -2.99
CA VAL A 96 -0.20 4.10 -3.70
C VAL A 96 -1.29 4.57 -2.75
N PHE A 97 -1.74 3.71 -1.82
CA PHE A 97 -2.75 4.07 -0.82
C PHE A 97 -2.29 5.23 0.07
N HIS A 98 -1.08 5.14 0.63
CA HIS A 98 -0.54 6.16 1.52
C HIS A 98 -0.41 7.52 0.83
N VAL A 99 0.10 7.54 -0.40
CA VAL A 99 0.28 8.79 -1.15
C VAL A 99 -1.05 9.38 -1.60
N ALA A 100 -1.95 8.57 -2.16
CA ALA A 100 -3.26 9.04 -2.62
C ALA A 100 -4.12 9.55 -1.46
N GLY A 101 -4.14 8.79 -0.34
CA GLY A 101 -4.87 9.14 0.86
C GLY A 101 -4.31 10.39 1.54
N GLY A 102 -2.99 10.47 1.70
CA GLY A 102 -2.30 11.64 2.23
C GLY A 102 -2.57 12.91 1.41
N SER A 103 -2.50 12.79 0.07
CA SER A 103 -2.81 13.90 -0.85
C SER A 103 -4.25 14.38 -0.70
N LEU A 104 -5.22 13.48 -0.56
CA LEU A 104 -6.63 13.86 -0.34
C LEU A 104 -6.82 14.59 1.00
N VAL A 105 -6.21 14.09 2.07
CA VAL A 105 -6.30 14.71 3.39
C VAL A 105 -5.70 16.12 3.35
N LEU A 106 -4.48 16.26 2.83
CA LEU A 106 -3.79 17.54 2.75
C LEU A 106 -4.58 18.57 1.95
N ARG A 107 -5.07 18.21 0.76
CA ARG A 107 -5.87 19.11 -0.10
C ARG A 107 -7.13 19.58 0.61
N ARG A 108 -7.82 18.69 1.32
CA ARG A 108 -9.02 19.05 2.07
C ARG A 108 -8.75 20.07 3.16
N TYR A 109 -7.64 19.92 3.89
CA TYR A 109 -7.30 20.82 4.98
C TYR A 109 -6.71 22.15 4.53
N THR A 110 -6.05 22.23 3.38
CA THR A 110 -5.55 23.50 2.82
C THR A 110 -6.66 24.37 2.29
N THR A 111 -7.72 23.79 1.69
CA THR A 111 -8.87 24.52 1.16
C THR A 111 -9.75 25.18 2.24
N TYR A 112 -9.63 24.78 3.51
CA TYR A 112 -10.37 25.39 4.62
C TYR A 112 -9.63 26.55 5.31
N LYS A 113 -8.44 26.91 4.85
CA LYS A 113 -7.65 28.03 5.41
C LYS A 113 -7.66 29.29 4.54
N GLU A 114 -8.31 29.24 3.39
CA GLU A 114 -8.58 30.39 2.52
C GLU A 114 -10.04 30.87 2.69
#